data_c37f3c81e353acea9f6f07dcb662d5e3
#
_entry.id   c37f3c81e353acea9f6f07dcb662d5e3
#
_cell.length_a   1.000
_cell.length_b   1.000
_cell.length_c   1.000
_cell.angle_alpha   90.00
_cell.angle_beta   90.00
_cell.angle_gamma   90.00
#
_symmetry.space_group_name_H-M   'P 1'
#
loop_
_entity.id
_entity.type
_entity.pdbx_description
1 polymer ?
#
loop_
_entity_poly.entity_id
_entity_poly.type
_entity_poly.pdbx_seq_one_letter_code
_entity_poly.pdbx_strand_id
1 'polypeptide(L)'
;GELDPKITRHISEEEYQNGWRLACVSTIRGDVEVEVPDIASAYRSRMKVADLSSPSEIAIFEDTKKKITDAGLELKNSMQVIKISMEEPSLDDTMPDNERVTWAVQAATGLERVRIPYSVLKKMPDVLRESHFQAQCVVRVTANDVFLYDMLPMEAKAVVGGLVVDIGTTTVSALIVDMLSGEILAKASSGNGQIRYCLLYTSPSPRDKRQS
;
A
#
# COMPACT_ATOMS: atom_id res chain seq x y z
N GLY A 1 -21.78 9.34 -39.07
CA GLY A 1 -20.85 8.34 -39.57
C GLY A 1 -21.28 6.95 -39.07
N GLU A 2 -21.27 5.95 -39.95
CA GLU A 2 -21.52 4.57 -39.60
C GLU A 2 -20.40 4.07 -38.67
N LEU A 3 -20.76 3.54 -37.53
CA LEU A 3 -19.87 2.93 -36.53
C LEU A 3 -20.08 1.41 -36.53
N ASP A 4 -18.97 0.67 -36.40
CA ASP A 4 -18.97 -0.78 -36.34
C ASP A 4 -19.75 -1.27 -35.08
N PRO A 5 -20.72 -2.18 -35.20
CA PRO A 5 -21.55 -2.70 -34.11
C PRO A 5 -20.76 -3.43 -32.99
N LYS A 6 -19.48 -3.67 -33.14
CA LYS A 6 -18.63 -4.28 -32.11
C LYS A 6 -18.30 -3.37 -30.92
N ILE A 7 -18.75 -2.13 -30.93
CA ILE A 7 -18.34 -1.06 -29.99
C ILE A 7 -19.31 -0.86 -28.81
N THR A 8 -20.37 -1.64 -28.72
CA THR A 8 -21.42 -1.53 -27.72
C THR A 8 -21.04 -1.90 -26.29
N ARG A 9 -19.79 -2.29 -26.01
CA ARG A 9 -19.37 -2.63 -24.62
C ARG A 9 -19.25 -1.42 -23.68
N HIS A 10 -19.06 -0.23 -24.21
CA HIS A 10 -18.77 0.99 -23.42
C HIS A 10 -19.82 2.09 -23.54
N ILE A 11 -20.77 1.95 -24.46
CA ILE A 11 -21.91 2.83 -24.65
C ILE A 11 -23.14 1.94 -24.74
N SER A 12 -24.19 2.27 -23.98
CA SER A 12 -25.47 1.57 -24.07
C SER A 12 -26.17 1.91 -25.40
N GLU A 13 -27.13 1.07 -25.82
CA GLU A 13 -27.92 1.32 -27.01
C GLU A 13 -28.67 2.66 -26.91
N GLU A 14 -29.19 3.00 -25.74
CA GLU A 14 -29.89 4.27 -25.49
C GLU A 14 -28.95 5.48 -25.64
N GLU A 15 -27.74 5.40 -25.07
CA GLU A 15 -26.71 6.45 -25.26
C GLU A 15 -26.31 6.60 -26.72
N TYR A 16 -26.18 5.48 -27.45
CA TYR A 16 -25.87 5.49 -28.86
C TYR A 16 -26.95 6.19 -29.71
N GLN A 17 -28.23 5.91 -29.44
CA GLN A 17 -29.35 6.55 -30.09
C GLN A 17 -29.42 8.06 -29.76
N ASN A 18 -28.99 8.45 -28.56
CA ASN A 18 -28.90 9.85 -28.14
C ASN A 18 -27.66 10.58 -28.68
N GLY A 19 -26.91 9.97 -29.59
CA GLY A 19 -25.79 10.63 -30.27
C GLY A 19 -24.42 10.43 -29.62
N TRP A 20 -24.33 9.69 -28.49
CA TRP A 20 -23.04 9.42 -27.85
C TRP A 20 -22.15 8.54 -28.71
N ARG A 21 -20.87 8.89 -28.78
CA ARG A 21 -19.87 8.17 -29.55
C ARG A 21 -18.55 8.09 -28.77
N LEU A 22 -17.78 7.03 -28.99
CA LEU A 22 -16.43 6.89 -28.46
C LEU A 22 -15.44 7.50 -29.42
N ALA A 23 -14.77 8.57 -29.01
CA ALA A 23 -13.82 9.28 -29.87
C ALA A 23 -12.66 8.40 -30.37
N CYS A 24 -12.19 7.47 -29.54
CA CYS A 24 -11.06 6.57 -29.86
C CYS A 24 -11.33 5.56 -30.98
N VAL A 25 -12.59 5.33 -31.33
CA VAL A 25 -13.01 4.36 -32.36
C VAL A 25 -13.89 4.99 -33.43
N SER A 26 -14.17 6.30 -33.33
CA SER A 26 -14.95 7.03 -34.32
C SER A 26 -14.04 7.63 -35.40
N THR A 27 -14.41 7.47 -36.64
CA THR A 27 -13.72 8.10 -37.77
C THR A 27 -14.50 9.32 -38.24
N ILE A 28 -13.86 10.49 -38.27
CA ILE A 28 -14.43 11.73 -38.77
C ILE A 28 -14.40 11.71 -40.32
N ARG A 29 -15.55 11.89 -40.97
CA ARG A 29 -15.67 11.89 -42.46
C ARG A 29 -16.14 13.23 -43.04
N GLY A 30 -16.23 14.27 -42.21
CA GLY A 30 -16.66 15.60 -42.60
C GLY A 30 -16.60 16.55 -41.40
N ASP A 31 -17.09 17.78 -41.59
CA ASP A 31 -17.18 18.75 -40.51
C ASP A 31 -18.12 18.24 -39.42
N VAL A 32 -17.69 18.25 -38.18
CA VAL A 32 -18.46 17.79 -37.01
C VAL A 32 -18.33 18.78 -35.88
N GLU A 33 -19.42 18.98 -35.18
CA GLU A 33 -19.44 19.63 -33.88
C GLU A 33 -19.52 18.56 -32.79
N VAL A 34 -18.62 18.62 -31.81
CA VAL A 34 -18.48 17.60 -30.77
C VAL A 34 -18.66 18.26 -29.42
N GLU A 35 -19.68 17.84 -28.70
CA GLU A 35 -19.83 18.17 -27.28
C GLU A 35 -19.11 17.13 -26.43
N VAL A 36 -18.15 17.58 -25.64
CA VAL A 36 -17.41 16.71 -24.72
C VAL A 36 -17.93 16.98 -23.31
N PRO A 37 -18.59 16.01 -22.68
CA PRO A 37 -19.11 16.18 -21.33
C PRO A 37 -17.95 16.32 -20.33
N ASP A 38 -18.25 16.81 -19.10
CA ASP A 38 -17.25 16.81 -18.03
C ASP A 38 -16.81 15.38 -17.71
N ILE A 39 -15.66 15.03 -18.27
CA ILE A 39 -15.07 13.69 -18.17
C ILE A 39 -14.87 13.28 -16.71
N ALA A 40 -14.59 14.24 -15.82
CA ALA A 40 -14.36 13.95 -14.42
C ALA A 40 -15.60 13.41 -13.69
N SER A 41 -16.80 13.86 -14.05
CA SER A 41 -18.06 13.38 -13.48
C SER A 41 -18.45 12.01 -14.03
N ALA A 42 -18.27 11.80 -15.35
CA ALA A 42 -18.59 10.55 -16.02
C ALA A 42 -17.68 9.39 -15.56
N TYR A 43 -16.38 9.66 -15.31
CA TYR A 43 -15.46 8.64 -14.83
C TYR A 43 -15.69 8.26 -13.37
N ARG A 44 -16.07 9.22 -12.50
CA ARG A 44 -16.38 8.91 -11.09
C ARG A 44 -17.53 7.91 -10.93
N SER A 45 -18.53 7.97 -11.81
CA SER A 45 -19.68 7.07 -11.77
C SER A 45 -19.44 5.69 -12.37
N ARG A 46 -18.44 5.54 -13.25
CA ARG A 46 -18.15 4.29 -13.98
C ARG A 46 -16.92 3.53 -13.47
N MET A 47 -16.14 4.13 -12.59
CA MET A 47 -14.99 3.42 -12.00
C MET A 47 -15.50 2.32 -11.07
N LYS A 48 -15.53 1.10 -11.58
CA LYS A 48 -15.56 -0.07 -10.69
C LYS A 48 -14.27 -0.06 -9.91
N VAL A 49 -14.35 0.35 -8.66
CA VAL A 49 -13.29 0.07 -7.69
C VAL A 49 -13.13 -1.45 -7.72
N ALA A 50 -11.94 -1.94 -8.06
CA ALA A 50 -11.65 -3.38 -7.97
C ALA A 50 -12.05 -3.84 -6.57
N ASP A 51 -13.04 -4.70 -6.48
CA ASP A 51 -13.49 -5.24 -5.20
C ASP A 51 -12.58 -6.41 -4.83
N LEU A 52 -11.45 -6.08 -4.18
CA LEU A 52 -10.49 -7.08 -3.71
C LEU A 52 -11.07 -8.07 -2.69
N SER A 53 -12.32 -7.84 -2.24
CA SER A 53 -13.07 -8.79 -1.42
C SER A 53 -13.96 -9.72 -2.24
N SER A 54 -14.05 -9.53 -3.57
CA SER A 54 -14.79 -10.45 -4.41
C SER A 54 -14.12 -11.83 -4.47
N PRO A 55 -14.87 -12.93 -4.50
CA PRO A 55 -14.30 -14.27 -4.57
C PRO A 55 -13.32 -14.47 -5.75
N SER A 56 -13.57 -13.81 -6.88
CA SER A 56 -12.70 -13.85 -8.05
C SER A 56 -11.35 -13.17 -7.81
N GLU A 57 -11.32 -12.02 -7.14
CA GLU A 57 -10.10 -11.29 -6.82
C GLU A 57 -9.27 -12.03 -5.75
N ILE A 58 -9.94 -12.60 -4.75
CA ILE A 58 -9.28 -13.47 -3.75
C ILE A 58 -8.63 -14.68 -4.43
N ALA A 59 -9.34 -15.35 -5.36
CA ALA A 59 -8.79 -16.48 -6.10
C ALA A 59 -7.55 -16.10 -6.92
N ILE A 60 -7.55 -14.95 -7.60
CA ILE A 60 -6.40 -14.43 -8.35
C ILE A 60 -5.23 -14.16 -7.41
N PHE A 61 -5.49 -13.57 -6.23
CA PHE A 61 -4.44 -13.28 -5.25
C PHE A 61 -3.79 -14.58 -4.73
N GLU A 62 -4.58 -15.56 -4.34
CA GLU A 62 -4.07 -16.85 -3.84
C GLU A 62 -3.33 -17.64 -4.93
N ASP A 63 -3.82 -17.64 -6.18
CA ASP A 63 -3.12 -18.24 -7.32
C ASP A 63 -1.76 -17.57 -7.58
N THR A 64 -1.73 -16.23 -7.51
CA THR A 64 -0.49 -15.46 -7.69
C THR A 64 0.50 -15.76 -6.56
N LYS A 65 0.04 -15.79 -5.32
CA LYS A 65 0.87 -16.13 -4.15
C LYS A 65 1.46 -17.55 -4.29
N LYS A 66 0.65 -18.51 -4.72
CA LYS A 66 1.11 -19.86 -4.99
C LYS A 66 2.17 -19.91 -6.09
N LYS A 67 1.97 -19.20 -7.21
CA LYS A 67 2.96 -19.12 -8.30
C LYS A 67 4.29 -18.55 -7.85
N ILE A 68 4.28 -17.53 -6.98
CA ILE A 68 5.49 -16.94 -6.39
C ILE A 68 6.23 -17.97 -5.54
N THR A 69 5.49 -18.72 -4.70
CA THR A 69 6.06 -19.76 -3.84
C THR A 69 6.61 -20.94 -4.66
N ASP A 70 5.86 -21.39 -5.68
CA ASP A 70 6.26 -22.48 -6.58
C ASP A 70 7.51 -22.11 -7.42
N ALA A 71 7.70 -20.82 -7.69
CA ALA A 71 8.92 -20.29 -8.33
C ALA A 71 10.13 -20.21 -7.37
N GLY A 72 10.01 -20.66 -6.13
CA GLY A 72 11.08 -20.65 -5.12
C GLY A 72 11.38 -19.26 -4.55
N LEU A 73 10.48 -18.28 -4.75
CA LEU A 73 10.60 -16.96 -4.16
C LEU A 73 9.98 -16.98 -2.77
N GLU A 74 10.80 -16.77 -1.75
CA GLU A 74 10.32 -16.63 -0.39
C GLU A 74 9.79 -15.20 -0.17
N LEU A 75 8.53 -15.11 0.23
CA LEU A 75 7.96 -13.86 0.72
C LEU A 75 8.48 -13.60 2.14
N LYS A 76 9.67 -13.05 2.24
CA LYS A 76 10.28 -12.69 3.54
C LYS A 76 9.69 -11.40 4.04
N ASN A 77 9.02 -11.47 5.18
CA ASN A 77 8.64 -10.27 5.92
C ASN A 77 9.80 -9.87 6.82
N SER A 78 10.41 -8.73 6.55
CA SER A 78 11.46 -8.15 7.41
C SER A 78 10.89 -7.45 8.65
N MET A 79 9.58 -7.20 8.69
CA MET A 79 8.91 -6.58 9.84
C MET A 79 8.50 -7.65 10.84
N GLN A 80 8.82 -7.42 12.10
CA GLN A 80 8.54 -8.33 13.21
C GLN A 80 8.10 -7.54 14.44
N VAL A 81 7.35 -8.19 15.31
CA VAL A 81 7.09 -7.71 16.67
C VAL A 81 7.80 -8.65 17.63
N ILE A 82 8.80 -8.13 18.31
CA ILE A 82 9.53 -8.86 19.34
C ILE A 82 9.09 -8.39 20.73
N LYS A 83 9.00 -9.31 21.67
CA LYS A 83 8.72 -9.01 23.07
C LYS A 83 10.03 -8.99 23.83
N ILE A 84 10.25 -7.91 24.57
CA ILE A 84 11.42 -7.74 25.43
C ILE A 84 10.98 -7.59 26.89
N SER A 85 11.76 -8.15 27.77
CA SER A 85 11.60 -8.00 29.22
C SER A 85 12.97 -7.69 29.81
N MET A 86 13.04 -6.67 30.63
CA MET A 86 14.26 -6.15 31.22
C MET A 86 14.06 -5.96 32.72
N GLU A 87 15.14 -5.96 33.47
CA GLU A 87 15.10 -5.59 34.89
C GLU A 87 14.88 -4.09 35.05
N GLU A 88 14.08 -3.71 36.04
CA GLU A 88 13.89 -2.31 36.37
C GLU A 88 15.19 -1.69 36.90
N PRO A 89 15.47 -0.42 36.59
CA PRO A 89 16.66 0.26 37.10
C PRO A 89 16.63 0.34 38.61
N SER A 90 17.77 0.23 39.23
CA SER A 90 17.97 0.34 40.67
C SER A 90 19.07 1.36 40.96
N LEU A 91 19.33 1.59 42.25
CA LEU A 91 20.44 2.46 42.68
C LEU A 91 21.83 1.87 42.27
N ASP A 92 21.91 0.57 42.13
CA ASP A 92 23.13 -0.15 41.74
C ASP A 92 23.22 -0.38 40.21
N ASP A 93 22.09 -0.22 39.49
CA ASP A 93 22.02 -0.35 38.07
C ASP A 93 21.47 0.94 37.44
N THR A 94 22.37 1.80 37.02
CA THR A 94 22.09 3.12 36.46
C THR A 94 22.17 3.15 34.90
N MET A 95 22.05 1.98 34.25
CA MET A 95 22.09 1.87 32.80
C MET A 95 21.00 2.72 32.15
N PRO A 96 21.30 3.54 31.13
CA PRO A 96 20.30 4.32 30.40
C PRO A 96 19.26 3.43 29.68
N ASP A 97 18.02 3.91 29.59
CA ASP A 97 16.91 3.17 28.98
C ASP A 97 17.23 2.71 27.54
N ASN A 98 17.88 3.56 26.74
CA ASN A 98 18.24 3.25 25.37
C ASN A 98 19.27 2.11 25.26
N GLU A 99 20.23 2.03 26.17
CA GLU A 99 21.21 0.94 26.22
C GLU A 99 20.53 -0.35 26.67
N ARG A 100 19.70 -0.29 27.69
CA ARG A 100 18.91 -1.42 28.20
C ARG A 100 18.04 -2.03 27.12
N VAL A 101 17.30 -1.20 26.35
CA VAL A 101 16.49 -1.64 25.22
C VAL A 101 17.37 -2.20 24.09
N THR A 102 18.52 -1.55 23.81
CA THR A 102 19.47 -2.04 22.79
C THR A 102 19.92 -3.46 23.12
N TRP A 103 20.34 -3.72 24.34
CA TRP A 103 20.79 -5.05 24.76
C TRP A 103 19.67 -6.09 24.72
N ALA A 104 18.45 -5.73 25.13
CA ALA A 104 17.31 -6.63 25.05
C ALA A 104 16.95 -6.99 23.58
N VAL A 105 16.99 -6.01 22.68
CA VAL A 105 16.76 -6.24 21.25
C VAL A 105 17.89 -7.09 20.63
N GLN A 106 19.14 -6.83 20.99
CA GLN A 106 20.29 -7.64 20.57
C GLN A 106 20.12 -9.10 21.02
N ALA A 107 19.78 -9.32 22.28
CA ALA A 107 19.53 -10.64 22.82
C ALA A 107 18.39 -11.37 22.10
N ALA A 108 17.30 -10.66 21.77
CA ALA A 108 16.15 -11.23 21.10
C ALA A 108 16.39 -11.54 19.59
N THR A 109 17.28 -10.80 18.94
CA THR A 109 17.49 -10.92 17.48
C THR A 109 18.82 -11.59 17.10
N GLY A 110 19.78 -11.64 18.00
CA GLY A 110 21.13 -12.11 17.74
C GLY A 110 21.98 -11.15 16.89
N LEU A 111 21.54 -9.90 16.68
CA LEU A 111 22.21 -8.90 15.87
C LEU A 111 22.77 -7.77 16.74
N GLU A 112 24.02 -7.38 16.50
CA GLU A 112 24.70 -6.36 17.31
C GLU A 112 24.25 -4.94 17.01
N ARG A 113 23.89 -4.66 15.74
CA ARG A 113 23.59 -3.30 15.30
C ARG A 113 22.10 -2.99 15.42
N VAL A 114 21.74 -2.25 16.46
CA VAL A 114 20.37 -1.77 16.69
C VAL A 114 20.32 -0.26 16.43
N ARG A 115 19.38 0.17 15.60
CA ARG A 115 19.13 1.58 15.29
C ARG A 115 17.80 2.01 15.90
N ILE A 116 17.83 3.00 16.77
CA ILE A 116 16.67 3.55 17.45
C ILE A 116 16.47 4.99 16.98
N PRO A 117 15.37 5.32 16.27
CA PRO A 117 15.11 6.68 15.84
C PRO A 117 14.67 7.56 17.00
N TYR A 118 14.86 8.86 16.86
CA TYR A 118 14.52 9.84 17.89
C TYR A 118 13.04 9.77 18.33
N SER A 119 12.13 9.49 17.41
CA SER A 119 10.70 9.31 17.70
C SER A 119 10.43 8.22 18.76
N VAL A 120 11.18 7.13 18.68
CA VAL A 120 11.09 6.03 19.67
C VAL A 120 11.80 6.40 20.96
N LEU A 121 13.00 6.99 20.88
CA LEU A 121 13.73 7.46 22.07
C LEU A 121 12.89 8.40 22.95
N LYS A 122 12.11 9.28 22.30
CA LYS A 122 11.27 10.25 23.01
C LYS A 122 10.18 9.59 23.86
N LYS A 123 9.56 8.52 23.38
CA LYS A 123 8.46 7.84 24.10
C LYS A 123 8.90 6.64 24.94
N MET A 124 10.10 6.17 24.72
CA MET A 124 10.66 4.99 25.40
C MET A 124 10.55 5.04 26.92
N PRO A 125 10.91 6.15 27.60
CA PRO A 125 10.82 6.22 29.06
C PRO A 125 9.42 6.01 29.59
N ASP A 126 8.40 6.56 28.92
CA ASP A 126 7.02 6.42 29.35
C ASP A 126 6.53 4.99 29.15
N VAL A 127 6.76 4.40 27.96
CA VAL A 127 6.37 3.01 27.66
C VAL A 127 7.01 2.03 28.63
N LEU A 128 8.28 2.18 28.95
CA LEU A 128 8.98 1.28 29.87
C LEU A 128 8.42 1.33 31.28
N ARG A 129 8.15 2.53 31.78
CA ARG A 129 7.63 2.70 33.15
C ARG A 129 6.19 2.25 33.27
N GLU A 130 5.33 2.56 32.31
CA GLU A 130 3.94 2.10 32.27
C GLU A 130 3.82 0.58 32.19
N SER A 131 4.78 -0.09 31.55
CA SER A 131 4.76 -1.55 31.33
C SER A 131 5.73 -2.33 32.20
N HIS A 132 6.22 -1.74 33.31
CA HIS A 132 7.17 -2.41 34.21
C HIS A 132 8.36 -3.05 33.47
N PHE A 133 8.97 -2.30 32.54
CA PHE A 133 10.10 -2.71 31.72
C PHE A 133 9.87 -3.96 30.86
N GLN A 134 8.59 -4.19 30.50
CA GLN A 134 8.17 -5.19 29.52
C GLN A 134 7.51 -4.50 28.33
N ALA A 135 8.01 -4.72 27.14
CA ALA A 135 7.51 -4.01 25.96
C ALA A 135 7.49 -4.88 24.71
N GLN A 136 6.66 -4.47 23.77
CA GLN A 136 6.69 -4.95 22.39
C GLN A 136 7.47 -3.97 21.52
N CYS A 137 8.41 -4.46 20.76
CA CYS A 137 9.19 -3.68 19.81
C CYS A 137 8.82 -4.07 18.37
N VAL A 138 8.35 -3.09 17.61
CA VAL A 138 8.16 -3.24 16.17
C VAL A 138 9.50 -3.01 15.48
N VAL A 139 10.07 -4.04 14.91
CA VAL A 139 11.41 -4.01 14.33
C VAL A 139 11.40 -4.43 12.86
N ARG A 140 12.31 -3.86 12.09
CA ARG A 140 12.71 -4.41 10.80
C ARG A 140 14.07 -5.07 10.96
N VAL A 141 14.11 -6.35 10.68
CA VAL A 141 15.33 -7.17 10.74
C VAL A 141 15.89 -7.33 9.33
N THR A 142 17.15 -7.00 9.16
CA THR A 142 17.92 -7.23 7.93
C THR A 142 19.04 -8.22 8.21
N ALA A 143 19.89 -8.51 7.23
CA ALA A 143 21.01 -9.43 7.44
C ALA A 143 22.00 -8.95 8.55
N ASN A 144 22.16 -7.63 8.73
CA ASN A 144 23.19 -7.06 9.59
C ASN A 144 22.67 -6.06 10.64
N ASP A 145 21.44 -5.60 10.51
CA ASP A 145 20.91 -4.50 11.31
C ASP A 145 19.49 -4.82 11.80
N VAL A 146 19.15 -4.30 12.97
CA VAL A 146 17.78 -4.17 13.47
C VAL A 146 17.43 -2.69 13.53
N PHE A 147 16.34 -2.31 12.89
CA PHE A 147 15.78 -0.98 13.00
C PHE A 147 14.52 -1.00 13.84
N LEU A 148 14.51 -0.30 14.96
CA LEU A 148 13.36 -0.20 15.86
C LEU A 148 12.40 0.90 15.37
N TYR A 149 11.28 0.52 14.79
CA TYR A 149 10.29 1.46 14.26
C TYR A 149 9.37 2.02 15.34
N ASP A 150 8.99 1.16 16.28
CA ASP A 150 8.07 1.53 17.35
C ASP A 150 8.25 0.68 18.60
N MET A 151 7.77 1.19 19.71
CA MET A 151 7.74 0.52 21.01
C MET A 151 6.37 0.72 21.62
N LEU A 152 5.77 -0.35 22.10
CA LEU A 152 4.42 -0.42 22.63
C LEU A 152 4.41 -1.15 23.98
N PRO A 153 3.45 -0.84 24.86
CA PRO A 153 3.21 -1.63 26.06
C PRO A 153 2.97 -3.11 25.71
N MET A 154 3.32 -4.01 26.64
CA MET A 154 3.23 -5.45 26.43
C MET A 154 1.83 -5.92 26.02
N GLU A 155 0.79 -5.31 26.56
CA GLU A 155 -0.61 -5.68 26.34
C GLU A 155 -1.23 -5.02 25.08
N ALA A 156 -0.51 -4.11 24.44
CA ALA A 156 -1.02 -3.43 23.26
C ALA A 156 -1.12 -4.39 22.06
N LYS A 157 -2.19 -4.27 21.29
CA LYS A 157 -2.29 -4.96 20.01
C LYS A 157 -1.41 -4.24 18.97
N ALA A 158 -0.28 -4.82 18.67
CA ALA A 158 0.59 -4.30 17.59
C ALA A 158 -0.05 -4.56 16.21
N VAL A 159 -0.22 -3.49 15.43
CA VAL A 159 -0.63 -3.56 14.02
C VAL A 159 0.41 -2.80 13.20
N VAL A 160 1.03 -3.48 12.27
CA VAL A 160 2.06 -2.89 11.39
C VAL A 160 1.49 -2.68 10.01
N GLY A 161 0.95 -1.48 9.76
CA GLY A 161 0.35 -1.14 8.48
C GLY A 161 1.39 -0.84 7.41
N GLY A 162 1.37 -1.58 6.30
CA GLY A 162 2.09 -1.27 5.08
C GLY A 162 1.18 -0.56 4.08
N LEU A 163 1.59 0.60 3.58
CA LEU A 163 0.86 1.32 2.54
C LEU A 163 1.42 0.98 1.15
N VAL A 164 0.55 0.46 0.29
CA VAL A 164 0.84 0.24 -1.14
C VAL A 164 0.03 1.22 -1.94
N VAL A 165 0.67 1.94 -2.87
CA VAL A 165 0.00 2.90 -3.76
C VAL A 165 0.35 2.56 -5.21
N ASP A 166 -0.68 2.39 -6.03
CA ASP A 166 -0.56 2.28 -7.49
C ASP A 166 -1.11 3.56 -8.13
N ILE A 167 -0.24 4.27 -8.84
CA ILE A 167 -0.58 5.52 -9.54
C ILE A 167 -0.63 5.21 -11.02
N GLY A 168 -1.83 4.91 -11.50
CA GLY A 168 -2.10 4.73 -12.92
C GLY A 168 -2.47 6.05 -13.62
N THR A 169 -2.48 6.05 -14.94
CA THR A 169 -2.86 7.22 -15.75
C THR A 169 -4.30 7.67 -15.47
N THR A 170 -5.21 6.73 -15.27
CA THR A 170 -6.65 6.99 -15.06
C THR A 170 -7.08 6.86 -13.61
N THR A 171 -6.40 6.01 -12.83
CA THR A 171 -6.82 5.61 -11.48
C THR A 171 -5.63 5.60 -10.54
N VAL A 172 -5.84 6.09 -9.34
CA VAL A 172 -4.93 5.93 -8.21
C VAL A 172 -5.60 4.98 -7.22
N SER A 173 -4.90 3.91 -6.86
CA SER A 173 -5.37 2.92 -5.88
C SER A 173 -4.41 2.83 -4.71
N ALA A 174 -4.94 2.68 -3.53
CA ALA A 174 -4.15 2.51 -2.31
C ALA A 174 -4.69 1.34 -1.48
N LEU A 175 -3.78 0.60 -0.88
CA LEU A 175 -4.06 -0.51 0.03
C LEU A 175 -3.27 -0.30 1.32
N ILE A 176 -3.91 -0.60 2.45
CA ILE A 176 -3.21 -0.78 3.72
C ILE A 176 -3.25 -2.28 4.04
N VAL A 177 -2.10 -2.85 4.22
CA VAL A 177 -1.91 -4.28 4.51
C VAL A 177 -1.26 -4.43 5.88
N ASP A 178 -1.77 -5.33 6.72
CA ASP A 178 -1.04 -5.72 7.91
C ASP A 178 0.22 -6.50 7.49
N MET A 179 1.38 -5.93 7.76
CA MET A 179 2.68 -6.49 7.39
C MET A 179 2.99 -7.80 8.14
N LEU A 180 2.29 -8.08 9.25
CA LEU A 180 2.52 -9.29 10.04
C LEU A 180 1.70 -10.48 9.53
N SER A 181 0.44 -10.24 9.17
CA SER A 181 -0.49 -11.29 8.70
C SER A 181 -0.63 -11.34 7.18
N GLY A 182 -0.35 -10.24 6.48
CA GLY A 182 -0.65 -10.07 5.07
C GLY A 182 -2.12 -9.74 4.78
N GLU A 183 -2.93 -9.49 5.80
CA GLU A 183 -4.34 -9.14 5.66
C GLU A 183 -4.51 -7.72 5.13
N ILE A 184 -5.46 -7.52 4.22
CA ILE A 184 -5.82 -6.20 3.71
C ILE A 184 -6.73 -5.50 4.72
N LEU A 185 -6.21 -4.46 5.38
CA LEU A 185 -6.94 -3.71 6.41
C LEU A 185 -7.87 -2.66 5.82
N ALA A 186 -7.46 -2.02 4.73
CA ALA A 186 -8.25 -1.01 4.05
C ALA A 186 -7.84 -0.86 2.59
N LYS A 187 -8.76 -0.39 1.77
CA LYS A 187 -8.52 -0.05 0.37
C LYS A 187 -9.24 1.23 0.00
N ALA A 188 -8.64 2.00 -0.90
CA ALA A 188 -9.26 3.17 -1.49
C ALA A 188 -8.83 3.28 -2.95
N SER A 189 -9.72 3.80 -3.79
CA SER A 189 -9.43 4.07 -5.19
C SER A 189 -10.10 5.37 -5.60
N SER A 190 -9.43 6.15 -6.45
CA SER A 190 -9.94 7.42 -6.97
C SER A 190 -9.47 7.62 -8.40
N GLY A 191 -10.20 8.43 -9.15
CA GLY A 191 -9.75 8.91 -10.46
C GLY A 191 -8.48 9.75 -10.33
N ASN A 192 -7.51 9.50 -11.20
CA ASN A 192 -6.35 10.37 -11.27
C ASN A 192 -6.79 11.75 -11.78
N GLY A 193 -6.57 12.81 -10.98
CA GLY A 193 -6.91 14.19 -11.37
C GLY A 193 -6.21 14.68 -12.64
N GLN A 194 -5.14 14.04 -13.03
CA GLN A 194 -4.39 14.35 -14.26
C GLN A 194 -5.10 13.93 -15.55
N ILE A 195 -6.15 13.08 -15.44
CA ILE A 195 -6.94 12.62 -16.61
C ILE A 195 -7.54 13.78 -17.42
N ARG A 196 -7.74 14.94 -16.77
CA ARG A 196 -8.25 16.15 -17.41
C ARG A 196 -7.29 16.76 -18.44
N TYR A 197 -6.00 16.47 -18.31
CA TYR A 197 -4.98 17.14 -19.10
C TYR A 197 -4.50 16.32 -20.30
N CYS A 198 -4.55 15.05 -20.28
CA CYS A 198 -4.36 14.09 -21.38
C CYS A 198 -3.98 12.70 -20.84
N LEU A 199 -4.54 11.67 -21.42
CA LEU A 199 -4.29 10.29 -21.01
C LEU A 199 -2.88 9.77 -21.34
N LEU A 200 -2.23 10.30 -22.39
CA LEU A 200 -0.99 9.74 -22.91
C LEU A 200 0.19 10.71 -22.98
N TYR A 201 -0.04 12.00 -23.30
CA TYR A 201 1.02 12.92 -23.65
C TYR A 201 1.46 13.89 -22.55
N THR A 202 0.60 14.22 -21.60
CA THR A 202 0.87 15.23 -20.57
C THR A 202 1.22 14.69 -19.20
N SER A 203 1.01 13.39 -18.98
CA SER A 203 1.41 12.70 -17.74
C SER A 203 2.14 11.41 -18.06
N PRO A 204 3.35 11.48 -18.64
CA PRO A 204 4.10 10.27 -19.00
C PRO A 204 4.41 9.48 -17.75
N SER A 205 3.84 8.28 -17.64
CA SER A 205 4.21 7.31 -16.63
C SER A 205 5.59 6.73 -16.94
N PRO A 206 6.37 6.32 -15.94
CA PRO A 206 7.58 5.53 -16.19
C PRO A 206 7.36 4.26 -17.01
N ARG A 207 6.12 3.75 -17.06
CA ARG A 207 5.72 2.63 -17.91
C ARG A 207 5.64 3.01 -19.39
N ASP A 208 5.28 4.26 -19.71
CA ASP A 208 5.10 4.71 -21.11
C ASP A 208 6.43 4.82 -21.84
N LYS A 209 7.54 5.04 -21.15
CA LYS A 209 8.90 5.09 -21.70
C LYS A 209 9.44 3.74 -22.19
N ARG A 210 8.77 2.63 -21.89
CA ARG A 210 9.18 1.28 -22.32
C ARG A 210 8.51 0.80 -23.60
N GLN A 211 7.60 1.60 -24.17
CA GLN A 211 6.84 1.25 -25.37
C GLN A 211 7.25 2.05 -26.62
N SER A 212 8.29 2.89 -26.50
CA SER A 212 8.88 3.65 -27.61
C SER A 212 10.22 3.07 -28.06
#